data_5160f48fce44ed1e403e3f8a7c041477
#
_entry.id   5160f48fce44ed1e403e3f8a7c041477
#
_cell.length_a   1.000
_cell.length_b   1.000
_cell.length_c   1.000
_cell.angle_alpha   90.00
_cell.angle_beta   90.00
_cell.angle_gamma   90.00
#
_symmetry.space_group_name_H-M   'P 1'
#
loop_
_entity.id
_entity.type
_entity.pdbx_description
1 polymer ?
#
loop_
_entity_poly.entity_id
_entity_poly.type
_entity_poly.pdbx_seq_one_letter_code
_entity_poly.pdbx_strand_id
1 'polypeptide(L)'
;MPNLERSAGSFEIAFPEFGTIKVGESSIAVSSESTDKASEVWARYGAWARAQWWASKGCLVLTGAAVGRGGKGIAIVGPTLVGCSVTALQLTRHRFGLVSDGFAVIGPNGRLIKGLDGVSVDRQVGEKLFSDYSSQPKRSGRDRVTVEGPVHGDAELAFCIVLSVRSGVTGVKVVQVADFPKIVKRLTLEPLLRVSGPTVTPEQFEPTSLGLWSVSRAAPESLEELRLCGPQAVARAIAGLISGDD
;
A
#
# COMPACT_ATOMS: atom_id res chain seq x y z
N MET A 1 15.05 -21.74 1.63
CA MET A 1 14.12 -20.88 2.41
C MET A 1 14.95 -19.85 3.15
N PRO A 2 14.49 -18.62 3.33
CA PRO A 2 15.22 -17.66 4.13
C PRO A 2 15.29 -18.11 5.60
N ASN A 3 16.45 -17.94 6.22
CA ASN A 3 16.65 -18.19 7.63
C ASN A 3 16.41 -16.90 8.40
N LEU A 4 15.59 -16.96 9.44
CA LEU A 4 15.27 -15.83 10.29
C LEU A 4 15.94 -16.01 11.65
N GLU A 5 16.78 -15.04 12.04
CA GLU A 5 17.34 -14.91 13.38
C GLU A 5 16.78 -13.69 14.08
N ARG A 6 16.43 -13.81 15.35
CA ARG A 6 15.88 -12.74 16.18
C ARG A 6 16.77 -12.46 17.37
N SER A 7 16.95 -11.17 17.64
CA SER A 7 17.49 -10.65 18.91
C SER A 7 16.56 -9.57 19.45
N ALA A 8 16.73 -9.17 20.70
CA ALA A 8 15.88 -8.14 21.32
C ALA A 8 15.86 -6.85 20.45
N GLY A 9 14.72 -6.47 19.91
CA GLY A 9 14.51 -5.25 19.11
C GLY A 9 15.05 -5.29 17.66
N SER A 10 15.60 -6.40 17.20
CA SER A 10 16.09 -6.54 15.83
C SER A 10 15.86 -7.95 15.30
N PHE A 11 15.81 -8.07 13.98
CA PHE A 11 15.81 -9.37 13.31
C PHE A 11 16.67 -9.34 12.05
N GLU A 12 17.21 -10.49 11.72
CA GLU A 12 18.04 -10.70 10.55
C GLU A 12 17.45 -11.80 9.69
N ILE A 13 17.40 -11.58 8.39
CA ILE A 13 16.90 -12.55 7.42
C ILE A 13 17.99 -12.81 6.41
N ALA A 14 18.53 -14.01 6.45
CA ALA A 14 19.50 -14.47 5.47
C ALA A 14 18.78 -15.11 4.29
N PHE A 15 19.10 -14.63 3.11
CA PHE A 15 18.71 -15.21 1.82
C PHE A 15 19.94 -15.92 1.24
N PRO A 16 20.00 -17.27 1.26
CA PRO A 16 21.09 -17.99 0.64
C PRO A 16 21.31 -17.49 -0.79
N GLU A 17 22.58 -17.27 -1.17
CA GLU A 17 23.02 -16.79 -2.48
C GLU A 17 22.81 -15.28 -2.77
N PHE A 18 21.97 -14.58 -2.00
CA PHE A 18 21.66 -13.17 -2.28
C PHE A 18 22.22 -12.20 -1.23
N GLY A 19 22.17 -12.56 0.03
CA GLY A 19 22.62 -11.68 1.12
C GLY A 19 21.65 -11.67 2.30
N THR A 20 21.76 -10.67 3.14
CA THR A 20 21.04 -10.57 4.40
C THR A 20 20.37 -9.23 4.53
N ILE A 21 19.13 -9.22 5.04
CA ILE A 21 18.44 -8.01 5.49
C ILE A 21 18.44 -7.98 7.01
N LYS A 22 19.03 -6.92 7.58
CA LYS A 22 18.99 -6.64 9.02
C LYS A 22 17.97 -5.53 9.26
N VAL A 23 17.02 -5.81 10.14
CA VAL A 23 16.00 -4.84 10.57
C VAL A 23 16.27 -4.53 12.03
N GLY A 24 16.77 -3.33 12.29
CA GLY A 24 17.03 -2.80 13.62
C GLY A 24 15.92 -1.84 14.07
N GLU A 25 16.07 -1.30 15.28
CA GLU A 25 15.09 -0.36 15.85
C GLU A 25 14.91 0.91 15.00
N SER A 26 15.99 1.45 14.45
CA SER A 26 15.99 2.73 13.74
C SER A 26 16.27 2.62 12.24
N SER A 27 16.68 1.44 11.75
CA SER A 27 17.13 1.30 10.37
C SER A 27 16.92 -0.11 9.83
N ILE A 28 16.89 -0.18 8.50
CA ILE A 28 16.90 -1.43 7.75
C ILE A 28 18.16 -1.40 6.88
N ALA A 29 19.01 -2.41 7.01
CA ALA A 29 20.25 -2.54 6.24
C ALA A 29 20.22 -3.81 5.38
N VAL A 30 20.83 -3.74 4.20
CA VAL A 30 21.08 -4.91 3.36
C VAL A 30 22.57 -5.13 3.30
N SER A 31 23.00 -6.36 3.59
CA SER A 31 24.37 -6.83 3.45
C SER A 31 24.45 -7.92 2.40
N SER A 32 25.40 -7.81 1.48
CA SER A 32 25.59 -8.77 0.38
C SER A 32 27.03 -8.68 -0.12
N GLU A 33 27.46 -9.67 -0.89
CA GLU A 33 28.80 -9.75 -1.47
C GLU A 33 29.10 -8.62 -2.48
N SER A 34 28.06 -8.03 -3.09
CA SER A 34 28.20 -6.92 -4.02
C SER A 34 27.01 -5.96 -3.96
N THR A 35 27.23 -4.72 -4.42
CA THR A 35 26.18 -3.69 -4.50
C THR A 35 25.02 -4.12 -5.40
N ASP A 36 25.29 -4.85 -6.49
CA ASP A 36 24.26 -5.31 -7.40
C ASP A 36 23.36 -6.37 -6.73
N LYS A 37 23.96 -7.35 -6.04
CA LYS A 37 23.20 -8.32 -5.25
C LYS A 37 22.41 -7.66 -4.12
N ALA A 38 22.98 -6.69 -3.42
CA ALA A 38 22.28 -5.91 -2.40
C ALA A 38 21.06 -5.19 -2.99
N SER A 39 21.22 -4.58 -4.17
CA SER A 39 20.12 -3.91 -4.88
C SER A 39 19.03 -4.90 -5.30
N GLU A 40 19.39 -6.10 -5.73
CA GLU A 40 18.44 -7.15 -6.07
C GLU A 40 17.66 -7.64 -4.85
N VAL A 41 18.36 -7.92 -3.73
CA VAL A 41 17.73 -8.30 -2.46
C VAL A 41 16.75 -7.22 -2.01
N TRP A 42 17.16 -5.96 -2.06
CA TRP A 42 16.29 -4.84 -1.70
C TRP A 42 15.08 -4.71 -2.62
N ALA A 43 15.25 -4.83 -3.92
CA ALA A 43 14.17 -4.76 -4.89
C ALA A 43 13.13 -5.89 -4.67
N ARG A 44 13.58 -7.07 -4.26
CA ARG A 44 12.73 -8.25 -4.07
C ARG A 44 12.05 -8.29 -2.70
N TYR A 45 12.77 -7.93 -1.64
CA TYR A 45 12.35 -8.14 -0.24
C TYR A 45 12.26 -6.86 0.59
N GLY A 46 12.74 -5.72 0.10
CA GLY A 46 12.80 -4.47 0.86
C GLY A 46 11.41 -3.95 1.28
N ALA A 47 10.38 -4.16 0.46
CA ALA A 47 9.01 -3.81 0.83
C ALA A 47 8.54 -4.65 2.03
N TRP A 48 8.80 -5.95 2.01
CA TRP A 48 8.49 -6.85 3.11
C TRP A 48 9.26 -6.48 4.39
N ALA A 49 10.56 -6.20 4.29
CA ALA A 49 11.37 -5.80 5.43
C ALA A 49 10.85 -4.51 6.09
N ARG A 50 10.41 -3.53 5.28
CA ARG A 50 9.78 -2.30 5.79
C ARG A 50 8.45 -2.59 6.49
N ALA A 51 7.63 -3.47 5.93
CA ALA A 51 6.37 -3.87 6.58
C ALA A 51 6.61 -4.49 7.95
N GLN A 52 7.61 -5.38 8.06
CA GLN A 52 8.02 -5.98 9.33
C GLN A 52 8.55 -4.94 10.32
N TRP A 53 9.34 -4.00 9.85
CA TRP A 53 9.87 -2.92 10.68
C TRP A 53 8.75 -2.05 11.26
N TRP A 54 7.74 -1.69 10.45
CA TRP A 54 6.58 -0.94 10.96
C TRP A 54 5.75 -1.78 11.93
N ALA A 55 5.52 -3.04 11.62
CA ALA A 55 4.79 -3.94 12.51
C ALA A 55 5.49 -4.10 13.87
N SER A 56 6.83 -4.18 13.91
CA SER A 56 7.61 -4.25 15.17
C SER A 56 7.50 -2.99 16.02
N LYS A 57 7.09 -1.87 15.42
CA LYS A 57 6.81 -0.59 16.11
C LYS A 57 5.36 -0.42 16.54
N GLY A 58 4.57 -1.47 16.49
CA GLY A 58 3.17 -1.42 16.86
C GLY A 58 2.27 -0.74 15.82
N CYS A 59 2.71 -0.66 14.56
CA CYS A 59 1.89 -0.14 13.47
C CYS A 59 1.06 -1.25 12.83
N LEU A 60 -0.16 -0.93 12.44
CA LEU A 60 -0.95 -1.79 11.56
C LEU A 60 -0.52 -1.55 10.11
N VAL A 61 -0.12 -2.61 9.43
CA VAL A 61 0.36 -2.56 8.05
C VAL A 61 -0.60 -3.30 7.14
N LEU A 62 -1.23 -2.58 6.23
CA LEU A 62 -2.22 -3.11 5.28
C LEU A 62 -1.67 -3.07 3.86
N THR A 63 -1.92 -4.11 3.06
CA THR A 63 -1.57 -4.10 1.64
C THR A 63 -2.41 -3.05 0.92
N GLY A 64 -1.75 -2.09 0.26
CA GLY A 64 -2.47 -1.03 -0.44
C GLY A 64 -1.64 0.23 -0.61
N ALA A 65 -2.32 1.36 -0.63
CA ALA A 65 -1.74 2.69 -0.74
C ALA A 65 -2.48 3.65 0.20
N ALA A 66 -1.90 4.82 0.45
CA ALA A 66 -2.57 5.86 1.20
C ALA A 66 -2.39 7.22 0.54
N VAL A 67 -3.43 8.05 0.65
CA VAL A 67 -3.44 9.44 0.21
C VAL A 67 -3.99 10.34 1.31
N GLY A 68 -3.69 11.64 1.26
CA GLY A 68 -4.18 12.62 2.23
C GLY A 68 -4.58 13.94 1.60
N ARG A 69 -5.52 14.65 2.23
CA ARG A 69 -5.93 16.00 1.86
C ARG A 69 -6.41 16.74 3.12
N GLY A 70 -5.88 17.94 3.35
CA GLY A 70 -6.29 18.76 4.49
C GLY A 70 -6.08 18.12 5.87
N GLY A 71 -4.99 17.36 6.05
CA GLY A 71 -4.69 16.65 7.29
C GLY A 71 -5.44 15.32 7.49
N LYS A 72 -6.46 15.04 6.68
CA LYS A 72 -7.21 13.77 6.69
C LYS A 72 -6.64 12.79 5.67
N GLY A 73 -6.57 11.53 6.03
CA GLY A 73 -5.99 10.46 5.24
C GLY A 73 -6.99 9.36 4.87
N ILE A 74 -6.72 8.73 3.75
CA ILE A 74 -7.48 7.61 3.20
C ILE A 74 -6.52 6.44 3.02
N ALA A 75 -6.79 5.34 3.66
CA ALA A 75 -6.17 4.06 3.33
C ALA A 75 -6.97 3.37 2.20
N ILE A 76 -6.31 3.04 1.12
CA ILE A 76 -6.88 2.31 -0.03
C ILE A 76 -6.28 0.92 -0.01
N VAL A 77 -7.04 -0.06 0.39
CA VAL A 77 -6.56 -1.41 0.69
C VAL A 77 -7.28 -2.46 -0.15
N GLY A 78 -6.61 -3.57 -0.41
CA GLY A 78 -7.20 -4.66 -1.19
C GLY A 78 -6.17 -5.70 -1.62
N PRO A 79 -6.62 -6.79 -2.26
CA PRO A 79 -5.72 -7.80 -2.78
C PRO A 79 -4.69 -7.23 -3.77
N THR A 80 -3.57 -7.90 -3.90
CA THR A 80 -2.56 -7.55 -4.91
C THR A 80 -3.20 -7.47 -6.31
N LEU A 81 -2.81 -6.48 -7.10
CA LEU A 81 -3.30 -6.21 -8.46
C LEU A 81 -4.73 -5.65 -8.55
N VAL A 82 -5.43 -5.40 -7.46
CA VAL A 82 -6.77 -4.79 -7.51
C VAL A 82 -6.74 -3.33 -7.97
N GLY A 83 -5.58 -2.68 -7.94
CA GLY A 83 -5.37 -1.32 -8.45
C GLY A 83 -5.24 -0.23 -7.39
N CYS A 84 -4.90 -0.56 -6.14
CA CYS A 84 -4.74 0.43 -5.06
C CYS A 84 -3.77 1.54 -5.44
N SER A 85 -2.57 1.20 -5.93
CA SER A 85 -1.53 2.15 -6.34
C SER A 85 -2.00 3.10 -7.44
N VAL A 86 -2.64 2.56 -8.48
CA VAL A 86 -3.15 3.36 -9.60
C VAL A 86 -4.32 4.25 -9.16
N THR A 87 -5.17 3.75 -8.27
CA THR A 87 -6.26 4.54 -7.66
C THR A 87 -5.70 5.70 -6.83
N ALA A 88 -4.67 5.46 -6.02
CA ALA A 88 -4.00 6.50 -5.24
C ALA A 88 -3.43 7.61 -6.16
N LEU A 89 -2.75 7.23 -7.25
CA LEU A 89 -2.28 8.19 -8.25
C LEU A 89 -3.42 8.94 -8.94
N GLN A 90 -4.54 8.28 -9.26
CA GLN A 90 -5.69 8.97 -9.84
C GLN A 90 -6.32 9.98 -8.87
N LEU A 91 -6.31 9.69 -7.56
CA LEU A 91 -6.80 10.61 -6.54
C LEU A 91 -5.95 11.88 -6.43
N THR A 92 -4.68 11.86 -6.84
CA THR A 92 -3.87 13.09 -6.85
C THR A 92 -4.43 14.13 -7.83
N ARG A 93 -5.13 13.71 -8.88
CA ARG A 93 -5.87 14.60 -9.79
C ARG A 93 -7.09 15.24 -9.15
N HIS A 94 -7.53 14.73 -8.00
CA HIS A 94 -8.59 15.28 -7.16
C HIS A 94 -8.05 16.01 -5.93
N ARG A 95 -6.82 16.57 -6.02
CA ARG A 95 -6.14 17.35 -4.97
C ARG A 95 -5.77 16.55 -3.72
N PHE A 96 -5.62 15.24 -3.80
CA PHE A 96 -4.98 14.44 -2.77
C PHE A 96 -3.48 14.40 -3.00
N GLY A 97 -2.70 14.25 -1.91
CA GLY A 97 -1.27 13.95 -1.98
C GLY A 97 -1.00 12.51 -1.56
N LEU A 98 0.04 11.91 -2.11
CA LEU A 98 0.48 10.55 -1.76
C LEU A 98 1.03 10.53 -0.33
N VAL A 99 0.63 9.55 0.45
CA VAL A 99 1.18 9.26 1.78
C VAL A 99 2.07 8.03 1.72
N SER A 100 1.60 6.94 1.11
CA SER A 100 2.36 5.70 0.99
C SER A 100 1.87 4.84 -0.18
N ASP A 101 2.73 3.92 -0.65
CA ASP A 101 2.39 2.90 -1.65
C ASP A 101 2.99 1.54 -1.30
N GLY A 102 2.34 0.48 -1.79
CA GLY A 102 2.62 -0.90 -1.46
C GLY A 102 2.01 -1.30 -0.11
N PHE A 103 2.04 -0.40 0.86
CA PHE A 103 1.42 -0.57 2.18
C PHE A 103 0.81 0.74 2.67
N ALA A 104 -0.40 0.67 3.25
CA ALA A 104 -0.93 1.69 4.11
C ALA A 104 -0.49 1.37 5.55
N VAL A 105 0.32 2.24 6.15
CA VAL A 105 0.86 2.07 7.50
C VAL A 105 0.09 2.98 8.44
N ILE A 106 -0.55 2.39 9.44
CA ILE A 106 -1.32 3.11 10.45
C ILE A 106 -0.58 3.00 11.78
N GLY A 107 -0.14 4.13 12.31
CA GLY A 107 0.55 4.20 13.60
C GLY A 107 -0.37 3.94 14.79
N PRO A 108 0.19 3.70 15.98
CA PRO A 108 -0.60 3.45 17.21
C PRO A 108 -1.56 4.59 17.58
N ASN A 109 -1.29 5.79 17.07
CA ASN A 109 -2.12 6.99 17.26
C ASN A 109 -3.23 7.15 16.20
N GLY A 110 -3.48 6.13 15.38
CA GLY A 110 -4.48 6.18 14.30
C GLY A 110 -4.09 7.04 13.11
N ARG A 111 -2.82 7.46 12.98
CA ARG A 111 -2.36 8.27 11.85
C ARG A 111 -1.76 7.39 10.76
N LEU A 112 -2.06 7.72 9.52
CA LEU A 112 -1.33 7.21 8.36
C LEU A 112 0.08 7.80 8.35
N ILE A 113 1.07 6.94 8.20
CA ILE A 113 2.49 7.31 8.22
C ILE A 113 2.98 7.44 6.79
N LYS A 114 3.67 8.53 6.50
CA LYS A 114 4.34 8.73 5.21
C LYS A 114 5.38 7.64 4.97
N GLY A 115 5.25 6.93 3.85
CA GLY A 115 6.10 5.77 3.54
C GLY A 115 6.99 5.92 2.32
N LEU A 116 6.55 6.63 1.27
CA LEU A 116 7.25 6.69 -0.01
C LEU A 116 7.01 8.03 -0.72
N ASP A 117 7.92 8.40 -1.59
CA ASP A 117 7.85 9.63 -2.41
C ASP A 117 7.23 9.41 -3.80
N GLY A 118 6.90 8.16 -4.16
CA GLY A 118 6.30 7.83 -5.45
C GLY A 118 5.61 6.48 -5.45
N VAL A 119 4.85 6.23 -6.50
CA VAL A 119 4.04 5.03 -6.67
C VAL A 119 4.60 4.16 -7.79
N SER A 120 4.78 2.88 -7.51
CA SER A 120 5.26 1.92 -8.49
C SER A 120 4.10 1.33 -9.31
N VAL A 121 4.08 1.63 -10.61
CA VAL A 121 3.08 1.11 -11.55
C VAL A 121 3.74 0.36 -12.72
N ASP A 122 2.93 -0.40 -13.45
CA ASP A 122 3.32 -0.96 -14.74
C ASP A 122 3.70 0.18 -15.70
N ARG A 123 4.73 -0.02 -16.56
CA ARG A 123 5.22 1.01 -17.46
C ARG A 123 4.12 1.53 -18.41
N GLN A 124 3.35 0.62 -19.02
CA GLN A 124 2.28 1.03 -19.92
C GLN A 124 1.20 1.85 -19.21
N VAL A 125 0.89 1.50 -17.95
CA VAL A 125 -0.03 2.29 -17.11
C VAL A 125 0.57 3.66 -16.80
N GLY A 126 1.86 3.73 -16.46
CA GLY A 126 2.56 4.98 -16.21
C GLY A 126 2.52 5.90 -17.43
N GLU A 127 2.93 5.41 -18.60
CA GLU A 127 2.97 6.16 -19.83
C GLU A 127 1.59 6.62 -20.35
N LYS A 128 0.56 5.75 -20.25
CA LYS A 128 -0.78 6.07 -20.75
C LYS A 128 -1.62 6.95 -19.81
N LEU A 129 -1.51 6.74 -18.50
CA LEU A 129 -2.37 7.43 -17.54
C LEU A 129 -1.68 8.57 -16.80
N PHE A 130 -0.36 8.62 -16.77
CA PHE A 130 0.43 9.53 -15.94
C PHE A 130 1.61 10.14 -16.72
N SER A 131 1.46 10.34 -18.02
CA SER A 131 2.47 10.97 -18.87
C SER A 131 2.80 12.41 -18.47
N ASP A 132 1.89 13.05 -17.73
CA ASP A 132 2.03 14.37 -17.14
C ASP A 132 2.80 14.39 -15.80
N TYR A 133 3.16 13.21 -15.29
CA TYR A 133 3.95 13.07 -14.06
C TYR A 133 5.38 12.67 -14.37
N SER A 134 6.31 13.13 -13.51
CA SER A 134 7.67 12.61 -13.56
C SER A 134 7.68 11.11 -13.29
N SER A 135 8.40 10.35 -14.11
CA SER A 135 8.50 8.90 -13.94
C SER A 135 9.95 8.45 -14.08
N GLN A 136 10.38 7.55 -13.20
CA GLN A 136 11.72 6.97 -13.24
C GLN A 136 11.62 5.45 -13.44
N PRO A 137 12.43 4.84 -14.33
CA PRO A 137 12.45 3.39 -14.50
C PRO A 137 12.89 2.72 -13.20
N LYS A 138 12.14 1.71 -12.77
CA LYS A 138 12.49 0.92 -11.59
C LYS A 138 13.43 -0.21 -11.99
N ARG A 139 14.58 -0.31 -11.34
CA ARG A 139 15.62 -1.35 -11.62
C ARG A 139 15.20 -2.79 -11.25
N SER A 140 13.97 -3.04 -10.91
CA SER A 140 13.50 -4.37 -10.52
C SER A 140 12.99 -5.14 -11.73
N GLY A 141 13.75 -5.87 -12.46
CA GLY A 141 13.43 -6.93 -13.47
C GLY A 141 12.01 -7.10 -14.05
N ARG A 142 11.06 -6.28 -13.60
CA ARG A 142 9.69 -6.14 -14.13
C ARG A 142 9.59 -4.80 -14.85
N ASP A 143 8.82 -4.75 -15.90
CA ASP A 143 8.55 -3.52 -16.66
C ASP A 143 7.68 -2.55 -15.84
N ARG A 144 8.28 -1.93 -14.83
CA ARG A 144 7.64 -0.99 -13.90
C ARG A 144 8.37 0.34 -13.86
N VAL A 145 7.61 1.40 -13.64
CA VAL A 145 8.10 2.75 -13.40
C VAL A 145 7.64 3.25 -12.04
N THR A 146 8.41 4.14 -11.43
CA THR A 146 7.97 4.90 -10.28
C THR A 146 7.45 6.24 -10.78
N VAL A 147 6.19 6.52 -10.53
CA VAL A 147 5.54 7.80 -10.85
C VAL A 147 5.58 8.69 -9.63
N GLU A 148 6.17 9.87 -9.77
CA GLU A 148 6.23 10.88 -8.71
C GLU A 148 4.99 11.76 -8.79
N GLY A 149 4.18 11.76 -7.74
CA GLY A 149 3.00 12.59 -7.63
C GLY A 149 3.12 13.58 -6.47
N PRO A 150 2.13 14.47 -6.29
CA PRO A 150 2.05 15.33 -5.11
C PRO A 150 2.12 14.51 -3.83
N VAL A 151 3.00 14.89 -2.89
CA VAL A 151 3.22 14.16 -1.62
C VAL A 151 2.47 14.85 -0.49
N HIS A 152 1.88 14.07 0.39
CA HIS A 152 1.29 14.48 1.66
C HIS A 152 2.15 13.92 2.82
N GLY A 153 2.25 14.66 3.92
CA GLY A 153 2.84 14.16 5.16
C GLY A 153 1.95 13.13 5.86
N ASP A 154 2.25 12.84 7.12
CA ASP A 154 1.38 12.02 7.96
C ASP A 154 -0.02 12.65 8.07
N ALA A 155 -1.05 11.81 8.03
CA ALA A 155 -2.44 12.26 8.05
C ALA A 155 -3.26 11.45 9.06
N GLU A 156 -4.26 12.08 9.67
CA GLU A 156 -5.25 11.38 10.48
C GLU A 156 -6.05 10.42 9.59
N LEU A 157 -6.15 9.14 9.95
CA LEU A 157 -6.94 8.18 9.20
C LEU A 157 -8.43 8.47 9.36
N ALA A 158 -9.03 9.04 8.32
CA ALA A 158 -10.45 9.36 8.30
C ALA A 158 -11.28 8.31 7.54
N PHE A 159 -10.67 7.67 6.53
CA PHE A 159 -11.37 6.70 5.69
C PHE A 159 -10.49 5.49 5.39
N CYS A 160 -11.14 4.32 5.36
CA CYS A 160 -10.55 3.10 4.82
C CYS A 160 -11.42 2.58 3.68
N ILE A 161 -10.84 2.51 2.50
CA ILE A 161 -11.49 2.07 1.26
C ILE A 161 -11.00 0.68 0.91
N VAL A 162 -11.88 -0.29 0.92
CA VAL A 162 -11.58 -1.67 0.54
C VAL A 162 -11.93 -1.86 -0.92
N LEU A 163 -10.91 -2.01 -1.77
CA LEU A 163 -11.11 -2.29 -3.20
C LEU A 163 -11.32 -3.78 -3.45
N SER A 164 -12.26 -4.09 -4.33
CA SER A 164 -12.49 -5.44 -4.81
C SER A 164 -12.92 -5.44 -6.29
N VAL A 165 -12.65 -6.57 -6.95
CA VAL A 165 -13.21 -6.88 -8.28
C VAL A 165 -14.27 -7.94 -8.09
N ARG A 166 -15.45 -7.74 -8.66
CA ARG A 166 -16.57 -8.70 -8.56
C ARG A 166 -17.21 -8.92 -9.92
N SER A 167 -17.51 -10.16 -10.22
CA SER A 167 -18.40 -10.52 -11.35
C SER A 167 -19.83 -10.04 -11.09
N GLY A 168 -20.53 -9.67 -12.15
CA GLY A 168 -21.91 -9.21 -12.05
C GLY A 168 -22.12 -7.80 -11.51
N VAL A 169 -21.05 -7.05 -11.26
CA VAL A 169 -21.13 -5.61 -10.96
C VAL A 169 -20.97 -4.84 -12.27
N THR A 170 -21.86 -3.90 -12.53
CA THR A 170 -21.74 -2.96 -13.65
C THR A 170 -21.20 -1.64 -13.14
N GLY A 171 -20.05 -1.19 -13.65
CA GLY A 171 -19.40 0.05 -13.21
C GLY A 171 -18.74 -0.06 -11.83
N VAL A 172 -18.88 0.99 -11.02
CA VAL A 172 -18.33 1.08 -9.67
C VAL A 172 -19.48 1.13 -8.67
N LYS A 173 -19.43 0.23 -7.69
CA LYS A 173 -20.40 0.17 -6.57
C LYS A 173 -19.72 0.54 -5.28
N VAL A 174 -20.25 1.50 -4.54
CA VAL A 174 -19.78 1.95 -3.23
C VAL A 174 -20.78 1.51 -2.16
N VAL A 175 -20.30 0.87 -1.11
CA VAL A 175 -21.15 0.39 0.00
C VAL A 175 -20.43 0.67 1.32
N GLN A 176 -21.12 1.28 2.27
CA GLN A 176 -20.61 1.42 3.62
C GLN A 176 -20.53 0.04 4.29
N VAL A 177 -19.47 -0.19 5.05
CA VAL A 177 -19.20 -1.47 5.71
C VAL A 177 -18.99 -1.22 7.20
N ALA A 178 -19.50 -2.09 8.05
CA ALA A 178 -19.45 -1.91 9.50
C ALA A 178 -18.34 -2.70 10.20
N ASP A 179 -17.71 -3.69 9.54
CA ASP A 179 -16.82 -4.65 10.17
C ASP A 179 -15.35 -4.47 9.74
N PHE A 180 -14.71 -3.45 10.29
CA PHE A 180 -13.29 -3.17 10.05
C PHE A 180 -12.37 -4.34 10.47
N PRO A 181 -12.49 -4.93 11.67
CA PRO A 181 -11.64 -6.04 12.11
C PRO A 181 -11.64 -7.22 11.14
N LYS A 182 -12.80 -7.60 10.64
CA LYS A 182 -12.93 -8.73 9.71
C LYS A 182 -12.28 -8.45 8.34
N ILE A 183 -12.38 -7.22 7.87
CA ILE A 183 -11.77 -6.80 6.61
C ILE A 183 -10.27 -6.72 6.77
N VAL A 184 -9.80 -6.08 7.82
CA VAL A 184 -8.38 -5.95 8.12
C VAL A 184 -7.73 -7.31 8.28
N LYS A 185 -8.35 -8.25 8.98
CA LYS A 185 -7.83 -9.62 9.13
C LYS A 185 -7.61 -10.34 7.80
N ARG A 186 -8.36 -9.99 6.76
CA ARG A 186 -8.18 -10.54 5.40
C ARG A 186 -7.11 -9.82 4.59
N LEU A 187 -6.80 -8.58 4.95
CA LEU A 187 -5.90 -7.70 4.18
C LEU A 187 -4.57 -7.44 4.90
N THR A 188 -4.48 -7.78 6.18
CA THR A 188 -3.18 -7.85 6.84
C THR A 188 -2.34 -8.89 6.12
N LEU A 189 -1.10 -8.57 5.96
CA LEU A 189 -0.06 -9.41 5.36
C LEU A 189 0.18 -10.67 6.22
N GLU A 190 -0.87 -11.46 6.46
CA GLU A 190 -0.81 -12.67 7.30
C GLU A 190 0.36 -13.61 6.93
N PRO A 191 0.72 -13.81 5.65
CA PRO A 191 1.91 -14.58 5.32
C PRO A 191 3.22 -13.92 5.74
N LEU A 192 3.24 -12.58 5.83
CA LEU A 192 4.42 -11.82 6.20
C LEU A 192 4.53 -11.65 7.72
N LEU A 193 3.41 -11.61 8.44
CA LEU A 193 3.36 -11.39 9.88
C LEU A 193 3.60 -12.67 10.70
N ARG A 194 3.49 -13.85 10.13
CA ARG A 194 3.81 -15.12 10.83
C ARG A 194 5.25 -15.23 11.31
N VAL A 195 6.10 -14.33 10.87
CA VAL A 195 7.53 -14.33 11.17
C VAL A 195 7.90 -13.35 12.28
N SER A 196 7.06 -12.35 12.61
CA SER A 196 7.46 -11.24 13.47
C SER A 196 6.62 -11.11 14.74
N GLY A 197 6.96 -11.52 15.87
CA GLY A 197 6.51 -11.09 17.21
C GLY A 197 5.02 -10.69 17.38
N PRO A 198 4.65 -10.03 18.47
CA PRO A 198 3.27 -9.69 18.76
C PRO A 198 2.70 -8.80 17.63
N THR A 199 1.74 -9.35 16.93
CA THR A 199 1.01 -8.67 15.87
C THR A 199 0.07 -7.70 16.54
N VAL A 200 0.11 -6.44 16.13
CA VAL A 200 -0.94 -5.49 16.49
C VAL A 200 -2.24 -6.03 15.89
N THR A 201 -3.21 -6.29 16.73
CA THR A 201 -4.48 -6.79 16.25
C THR A 201 -5.36 -5.64 15.77
N PRO A 202 -6.20 -5.87 14.75
CA PRO A 202 -7.11 -4.84 14.24
C PRO A 202 -8.00 -4.22 15.34
N GLU A 203 -8.34 -4.99 16.36
CA GLU A 203 -9.14 -4.57 17.49
C GLU A 203 -8.45 -3.50 18.35
N GLN A 204 -7.12 -3.40 18.28
CA GLN A 204 -6.33 -2.35 18.94
C GLN A 204 -6.41 -1.01 18.20
N PHE A 205 -6.95 -0.99 17.00
CA PHE A 205 -7.15 0.18 16.15
C PHE A 205 -8.64 0.41 15.89
N GLU A 206 -9.44 0.67 16.92
CA GLU A 206 -10.79 1.20 16.75
C GLU A 206 -10.72 2.73 16.61
N PRO A 207 -10.59 3.27 15.40
CA PRO A 207 -10.72 4.70 15.21
C PRO A 207 -12.18 5.07 15.47
N THR A 208 -12.42 5.94 16.42
CA THR A 208 -13.75 6.36 16.90
C THR A 208 -14.64 7.03 15.83
N SER A 209 -14.13 7.27 14.63
CA SER A 209 -14.86 7.92 13.55
C SER A 209 -14.39 7.52 12.14
N LEU A 210 -13.98 6.26 11.97
CA LEU A 210 -13.50 5.79 10.67
C LEU A 210 -14.67 5.55 9.70
N GLY A 211 -14.68 6.29 8.59
CA GLY A 211 -15.51 5.95 7.44
C GLY A 211 -14.98 4.69 6.75
N LEU A 212 -15.69 3.58 6.86
CA LEU A 212 -15.31 2.33 6.23
C LEU A 212 -16.19 2.02 5.03
N TRP A 213 -15.58 1.89 3.84
CA TRP A 213 -16.29 1.69 2.59
C TRP A 213 -15.70 0.54 1.78
N SER A 214 -16.57 -0.26 1.19
CA SER A 214 -16.20 -1.23 0.16
C SER A 214 -16.50 -0.63 -1.20
N VAL A 215 -15.49 -0.54 -2.04
CA VAL A 215 -15.62 -0.12 -3.43
C VAL A 215 -15.37 -1.32 -4.33
N SER A 216 -16.43 -1.78 -4.98
CA SER A 216 -16.38 -2.88 -5.93
C SER A 216 -16.50 -2.34 -7.34
N ARG A 217 -15.76 -2.92 -8.27
CA ARG A 217 -15.86 -2.61 -9.70
C ARG A 217 -16.17 -3.87 -10.50
N ALA A 218 -16.62 -3.69 -11.72
CA ALA A 218 -16.81 -4.78 -12.67
C ALA A 218 -15.54 -5.63 -12.79
N ALA A 219 -15.71 -6.93 -12.93
CA ALA A 219 -14.62 -7.79 -13.37
C ALA A 219 -14.28 -7.38 -14.82
N PRO A 220 -13.07 -6.96 -15.12
CA PRO A 220 -12.71 -6.62 -16.49
C PRO A 220 -12.68 -7.89 -17.34
N GLU A 221 -13.04 -7.76 -18.59
CA GLU A 221 -12.92 -8.85 -19.56
C GLU A 221 -11.45 -9.05 -19.98
N SER A 222 -10.60 -8.03 -19.74
CA SER A 222 -9.17 -8.08 -19.98
C SER A 222 -8.35 -7.44 -18.86
N LEU A 223 -7.09 -7.87 -18.73
CA LEU A 223 -6.13 -7.22 -17.82
C LEU A 223 -5.88 -5.75 -18.21
N GLU A 224 -6.05 -5.40 -19.47
CA GLU A 224 -5.89 -4.03 -19.95
C GLU A 224 -7.02 -3.13 -19.43
N GLU A 225 -8.27 -3.57 -19.51
CA GLU A 225 -9.39 -2.85 -18.91
C GLU A 225 -9.26 -2.69 -17.41
N LEU A 226 -8.80 -3.74 -16.71
CA LEU A 226 -8.50 -3.69 -15.28
C LEU A 226 -7.51 -2.58 -14.94
N ARG A 227 -6.45 -2.44 -15.74
CA ARG A 227 -5.37 -1.49 -15.48
C ARG A 227 -5.70 -0.07 -15.90
N LEU A 228 -6.45 0.12 -16.97
CA LEU A 228 -6.59 1.41 -17.64
C LEU A 228 -7.89 2.15 -17.32
N CYS A 229 -9.03 1.46 -17.25
CA CYS A 229 -10.34 2.12 -17.11
C CYS A 229 -10.87 2.13 -15.67
N GLY A 230 -10.73 1.02 -14.96
CA GLY A 230 -11.31 0.88 -13.63
C GLY A 230 -10.84 1.89 -12.57
N PRO A 231 -9.53 2.18 -12.44
CA PRO A 231 -9.04 3.07 -11.39
C PRO A 231 -9.51 4.51 -11.46
N GLN A 232 -9.77 5.04 -12.65
CA GLN A 232 -10.30 6.41 -12.80
C GLN A 232 -11.72 6.54 -12.26
N ALA A 233 -12.59 5.59 -12.60
CA ALA A 233 -13.97 5.56 -12.11
C ALA A 233 -13.99 5.35 -10.58
N VAL A 234 -13.13 4.47 -10.07
CA VAL A 234 -12.96 4.23 -8.63
C VAL A 234 -12.49 5.50 -7.92
N ALA A 235 -11.46 6.18 -8.42
CA ALA A 235 -10.95 7.41 -7.83
C ALA A 235 -12.00 8.52 -7.80
N ARG A 236 -12.79 8.66 -8.87
CA ARG A 236 -13.90 9.62 -8.94
C ARG A 236 -14.97 9.32 -7.89
N ALA A 237 -15.37 8.06 -7.76
CA ALA A 237 -16.34 7.64 -6.76
C ALA A 237 -15.85 7.89 -5.33
N ILE A 238 -14.57 7.60 -5.04
CA ILE A 238 -13.96 7.90 -3.75
C ILE A 238 -13.88 9.40 -3.48
N ALA A 239 -13.49 10.20 -4.47
CA ALA A 239 -13.41 11.65 -4.32
C ALA A 239 -14.78 12.28 -4.06
N GLY A 240 -15.84 11.85 -4.75
CA GLY A 240 -17.23 12.28 -4.51
C GLY A 240 -17.69 11.94 -3.11
N LEU A 241 -17.51 10.69 -2.69
CA LEU A 241 -17.85 10.22 -1.34
C LEU A 241 -17.25 11.10 -0.22
N ILE A 242 -16.00 11.55 -0.39
CA ILE A 242 -15.27 12.31 0.63
C ILE A 242 -15.62 13.80 0.58
N SER A 243 -15.98 14.32 -0.58
CA SER A 243 -16.40 15.70 -0.77
C SER A 243 -17.83 15.98 -0.25
N GLY A 244 -18.61 14.94 0.00
CA GLY A 244 -20.01 15.08 0.39
C GLY A 244 -20.93 15.57 -0.75
N ASP A 245 -20.46 15.46 -1.98
CA ASP A 245 -21.23 15.76 -3.19
C ASP A 245 -22.03 14.51 -3.59
N ASP A 246 -23.18 14.32 -2.97
CA ASP A 246 -24.27 13.42 -3.42
C ASP A 246 -25.37 14.19 -4.13
#